data_917981d283c2a74ab27c49d1cfa473fe
#
_entry.id   917981d283c2a74ab27c49d1cfa473fe
#
_cell.length_a   1.000
_cell.length_b   1.000
_cell.length_c   1.000
_cell.angle_alpha   90.00
_cell.angle_beta   90.00
_cell.angle_gamma   90.00
#
_symmetry.space_group_name_H-M   'P 1'
#
loop_
_entity.id
_entity.type
_entity.pdbx_description
1 polymer ?
#
loop_
_entity_poly.entity_id
_entity_poly.type
_entity_poly.pdbx_seq_one_letter_code
_entity_poly.pdbx_strand_id
1 'polypeptide(L)'
;DKSVVTVGDSFEFNGRIVDDVGNPLSTNLNFLFHGQYVDTLLTDSDGRFSHEYMVPHYTEAGANTVTVQYVAEEFYLPSSSILMIQVKHDTRIEMDEFDGLLNSTTPITGFVYDKADRPIEGLNVRLVMNSNFLPDSEFLPIDGVTDSNGQFTIPLEVPFGTNLGYHNLSVTFAGNNEYHLNSTESRIFIMGETQIILSIPSTLEYQQAYSGHIYL
;
A
#
# COMPACT_ATOMS: atom_id res chain seq x y z
N ASP A 1 20.14 -13.95 1.01
CA ASP A 1 18.88 -13.28 1.35
C ASP A 1 19.10 -11.77 1.15
N LYS A 2 18.27 -11.15 0.32
CA LYS A 2 18.30 -9.70 0.19
C LYS A 2 17.75 -9.11 1.48
N SER A 3 18.58 -8.37 2.23
CA SER A 3 18.10 -7.63 3.38
C SER A 3 17.06 -6.59 2.92
N VAL A 4 15.89 -6.60 3.52
CA VAL A 4 14.83 -5.61 3.27
C VAL A 4 14.90 -4.57 4.38
N VAL A 5 14.91 -3.30 4.00
CA VAL A 5 14.96 -2.17 4.94
C VAL A 5 13.89 -1.18 4.55
N THR A 6 13.21 -0.59 5.53
CA THR A 6 12.21 0.45 5.29
C THR A 6 12.88 1.83 5.30
N VAL A 7 12.40 2.73 4.46
CA VAL A 7 12.81 4.14 4.48
C VAL A 7 12.59 4.73 5.88
N GLY A 8 13.63 5.37 6.43
CA GLY A 8 13.63 5.94 7.77
C GLY A 8 14.09 4.98 8.87
N ASP A 9 14.22 3.68 8.58
CA ASP A 9 14.80 2.72 9.50
C ASP A 9 16.32 2.63 9.34
N SER A 10 17.00 2.13 10.39
CA SER A 10 18.43 1.85 10.37
C SER A 10 18.68 0.37 10.06
N PHE A 11 19.82 0.09 9.44
CA PHE A 11 20.37 -1.24 9.33
C PHE A 11 21.87 -1.23 9.69
N GLU A 12 22.34 -2.33 10.24
CA GLU A 12 23.74 -2.54 10.54
C GLU A 12 24.39 -3.43 9.49
N PHE A 13 25.59 -3.07 9.07
CA PHE A 13 26.44 -3.92 8.25
C PHE A 13 27.87 -3.95 8.83
N ASN A 14 28.53 -5.05 8.65
CA ASN A 14 29.88 -5.27 9.15
C ASN A 14 30.72 -6.02 8.12
N GLY A 15 32.02 -5.95 8.30
CA GLY A 15 32.94 -6.61 7.40
C GLY A 15 34.36 -6.66 7.96
N ARG A 16 35.28 -7.14 7.12
CA ARG A 16 36.69 -7.23 7.44
C ARG A 16 37.54 -7.01 6.18
N ILE A 17 38.60 -6.24 6.33
CA ILE A 17 39.62 -6.09 5.29
C ILE A 17 40.90 -6.84 5.68
N VAL A 18 41.47 -7.55 4.72
CA VAL A 18 42.73 -8.31 4.85
C VAL A 18 43.57 -8.14 3.58
N ASP A 19 44.87 -8.33 3.70
CA ASP A 19 45.77 -8.44 2.54
C ASP A 19 45.63 -9.80 1.82
N ASP A 20 46.45 -10.04 0.80
CA ASP A 20 46.45 -11.25 -0.05
C ASP A 20 46.94 -12.52 0.69
N VAL A 21 47.57 -12.38 1.85
CA VAL A 21 47.99 -13.49 2.72
C VAL A 21 47.15 -13.65 3.97
N GLY A 22 46.12 -12.80 4.13
CA GLY A 22 45.10 -12.89 5.19
C GLY A 22 45.42 -12.06 6.42
N ASN A 23 46.45 -11.19 6.42
CA ASN A 23 46.72 -10.28 7.53
C ASN A 23 45.68 -9.15 7.59
N PRO A 24 45.18 -8.76 8.77
CA PRO A 24 44.29 -7.66 8.93
C PRO A 24 44.91 -6.33 8.60
N LEU A 25 44.13 -5.42 8.02
CA LEU A 25 44.53 -4.05 7.75
C LEU A 25 43.77 -3.07 8.64
N SER A 26 44.48 -2.27 9.41
CA SER A 26 43.90 -1.14 10.17
C SER A 26 44.00 0.11 9.30
N THR A 27 42.87 0.51 8.69
CA THR A 27 42.84 1.56 7.67
C THR A 27 41.46 2.22 7.59
N ASN A 28 41.34 3.23 6.73
CA ASN A 28 40.11 3.92 6.40
C ASN A 28 39.43 3.26 5.18
N LEU A 29 38.13 3.09 5.25
CA LEU A 29 37.30 2.60 4.16
C LEU A 29 36.21 3.63 3.84
N ASN A 30 35.96 3.89 2.56
CA ASN A 30 34.84 4.72 2.16
C ASN A 30 33.58 3.89 2.11
N PHE A 31 32.52 4.39 2.77
CA PHE A 31 31.17 3.86 2.67
C PHE A 31 30.38 4.69 1.66
N LEU A 32 29.74 4.00 0.69
CA LEU A 32 28.84 4.59 -0.29
C LEU A 32 27.49 3.90 -0.21
N PHE A 33 26.44 4.71 -0.27
CA PHE A 33 25.07 4.25 -0.40
C PHE A 33 24.52 4.72 -1.74
N HIS A 34 23.96 3.80 -2.53
CA HIS A 34 23.47 4.08 -3.89
C HIS A 34 24.52 4.83 -4.76
N GLY A 35 25.80 4.46 -4.60
CA GLY A 35 26.92 5.08 -5.32
C GLY A 35 27.34 6.46 -4.82
N GLN A 36 26.67 7.03 -3.83
CA GLN A 36 27.04 8.31 -3.21
C GLN A 36 27.86 8.08 -1.95
N TYR A 37 28.95 8.82 -1.81
CA TYR A 37 29.77 8.80 -0.58
C TYR A 37 28.95 9.26 0.61
N VAL A 38 29.01 8.49 1.69
CA VAL A 38 28.28 8.76 2.94
C VAL A 38 29.24 9.05 4.08
N ASP A 39 30.22 8.14 4.32
CA ASP A 39 31.09 8.22 5.50
C ASP A 39 32.41 7.48 5.28
N THR A 40 33.35 7.69 6.20
CA THR A 40 34.59 6.94 6.31
C THR A 40 34.55 6.02 7.52
N LEU A 41 34.70 4.72 7.28
CA LEU A 41 34.74 3.68 8.31
C LEU A 41 36.18 3.40 8.71
N LEU A 42 36.42 3.33 10.03
CA LEU A 42 37.71 2.91 10.59
C LEU A 42 37.68 1.41 10.88
N THR A 43 38.70 0.69 10.46
CA THR A 43 38.89 -0.73 10.83
C THR A 43 39.75 -0.80 12.13
N ASP A 44 39.45 -1.83 12.94
CA ASP A 44 40.20 -2.15 14.12
C ASP A 44 41.54 -2.90 13.81
N SER A 45 42.28 -3.33 14.84
CA SER A 45 43.51 -4.11 14.69
C SER A 45 43.32 -5.48 14.04
N ASP A 46 42.10 -6.01 14.06
CA ASP A 46 41.74 -7.26 13.40
C ASP A 46 41.17 -7.04 11.96
N GLY A 47 41.25 -5.79 11.48
CA GLY A 47 40.73 -5.36 10.17
C GLY A 47 39.21 -5.29 10.10
N ARG A 48 38.48 -5.33 11.23
CA ARG A 48 37.03 -5.39 11.29
C ARG A 48 36.45 -3.99 11.36
N PHE A 49 35.26 -3.84 10.79
CA PHE A 49 34.41 -2.65 10.93
C PHE A 49 32.95 -3.07 11.14
N SER A 50 32.19 -2.20 11.78
CA SER A 50 30.72 -2.25 11.86
C SER A 50 30.20 -0.83 11.72
N HIS A 51 29.08 -0.67 11.04
CA HIS A 51 28.44 0.63 10.83
C HIS A 51 26.94 0.49 10.81
N GLU A 52 26.25 1.39 11.53
CA GLU A 52 24.80 1.54 11.47
C GLU A 52 24.47 2.72 10.56
N TYR A 53 23.56 2.49 9.59
CA TYR A 53 23.14 3.51 8.65
C TYR A 53 21.62 3.63 8.61
N MET A 54 21.10 4.85 8.77
CA MET A 54 19.68 5.17 8.63
C MET A 54 19.38 5.50 7.17
N VAL A 55 18.43 4.79 6.56
CA VAL A 55 18.01 5.01 5.17
C VAL A 55 17.27 6.34 5.07
N PRO A 56 17.78 7.32 4.30
CA PRO A 56 17.12 8.61 4.18
C PRO A 56 15.72 8.54 3.60
N HIS A 57 14.81 9.42 4.04
CA HIS A 57 13.42 9.46 3.58
C HIS A 57 13.24 9.74 2.07
N TYR A 58 14.25 10.32 1.43
CA TYR A 58 14.25 10.57 -0.01
C TYR A 58 14.82 9.42 -0.85
N THR A 59 15.24 8.31 -0.21
CA THR A 59 15.77 7.14 -0.93
C THR A 59 14.66 6.52 -1.78
N GLU A 60 14.99 6.24 -3.03
CA GLU A 60 14.05 5.55 -3.93
C GLU A 60 13.81 4.11 -3.47
N ALA A 61 12.55 3.66 -3.64
CA ALA A 61 12.19 2.28 -3.39
C ALA A 61 12.86 1.33 -4.39
N GLY A 62 13.04 0.08 -3.99
CA GLY A 62 13.65 -0.92 -4.85
C GLY A 62 15.06 -1.31 -4.44
N ALA A 63 15.84 -1.81 -5.39
CA ALA A 63 17.18 -2.32 -5.17
C ALA A 63 18.19 -1.17 -5.00
N ASN A 64 18.86 -1.14 -3.85
CA ASN A 64 19.90 -0.17 -3.52
C ASN A 64 21.21 -0.89 -3.21
N THR A 65 22.36 -0.20 -3.36
CA THR A 65 23.68 -0.74 -3.10
C THR A 65 24.32 -0.11 -1.88
N VAL A 66 24.89 -0.95 -1.02
CA VAL A 66 25.84 -0.60 0.03
C VAL A 66 27.21 -0.99 -0.50
N THR A 67 28.11 -0.02 -0.66
CA THR A 67 29.46 -0.26 -1.17
C THR A 67 30.46 0.18 -0.13
N VAL A 68 31.43 -0.70 0.18
CA VAL A 68 32.59 -0.36 0.99
C VAL A 68 33.84 -0.45 0.12
N GLN A 69 34.63 0.63 0.09
CA GLN A 69 35.79 0.77 -0.77
C GLN A 69 37.03 1.09 0.04
N TYR A 70 38.10 0.36 -0.24
CA TYR A 70 39.47 0.75 0.11
C TYR A 70 40.07 1.53 -1.06
N VAL A 71 40.49 2.75 -0.81
CA VAL A 71 41.24 3.57 -1.78
C VAL A 71 42.72 3.33 -1.56
N ALA A 72 43.45 3.01 -2.64
CA ALA A 72 44.85 2.63 -2.58
C ALA A 72 45.73 3.60 -1.74
N GLU A 73 46.43 3.04 -0.80
CA GLU A 73 47.53 3.71 -0.08
C GLU A 73 48.84 2.94 -0.34
N GLU A 74 49.93 3.63 -0.39
CA GLU A 74 51.33 3.27 -0.71
C GLU A 74 51.65 1.82 -1.16
N PHE A 75 51.08 0.76 -0.51
CA PHE A 75 51.49 -0.63 -0.71
C PHE A 75 50.39 -1.57 -1.19
N TYR A 76 49.12 -1.13 -1.10
CA TYR A 76 47.96 -2.00 -1.43
C TYR A 76 47.15 -1.42 -2.58
N LEU A 77 46.66 -2.27 -3.45
CA LEU A 77 45.74 -1.92 -4.54
C LEU A 77 44.34 -1.63 -4.01
N PRO A 78 43.54 -0.79 -4.70
CA PRO A 78 42.18 -0.53 -4.31
C PRO A 78 41.33 -1.78 -4.39
N SER A 79 40.38 -1.90 -3.48
CA SER A 79 39.40 -2.97 -3.46
C SER A 79 38.02 -2.47 -3.06
N SER A 80 36.98 -3.20 -3.43
CA SER A 80 35.62 -2.86 -3.04
C SER A 80 34.76 -4.09 -2.84
N SER A 81 33.77 -3.97 -1.96
CA SER A 81 32.73 -4.97 -1.76
C SER A 81 31.37 -4.30 -1.86
N ILE A 82 30.39 -4.98 -2.49
CA ILE A 82 29.06 -4.48 -2.73
C ILE A 82 28.04 -5.44 -2.15
N LEU A 83 27.14 -4.90 -1.31
CA LEU A 83 25.96 -5.57 -0.81
C LEU A 83 24.71 -4.93 -1.44
N MET A 84 23.78 -5.75 -1.91
CA MET A 84 22.48 -5.26 -2.39
C MET A 84 21.46 -5.39 -1.29
N ILE A 85 20.72 -4.32 -1.05
CA ILE A 85 19.57 -4.28 -0.14
C ILE A 85 18.32 -3.88 -0.92
N GLN A 86 17.16 -4.30 -0.41
CA GLN A 86 15.86 -3.90 -0.92
C GLN A 86 15.30 -2.83 0.00
N VAL A 87 15.14 -1.60 -0.52
CA VAL A 87 14.50 -0.49 0.20
C VAL A 87 13.02 -0.51 -0.12
N LYS A 88 12.17 -0.46 0.92
CA LYS A 88 10.72 -0.36 0.80
C LYS A 88 10.19 0.90 1.45
N HIS A 89 9.07 1.40 0.91
CA HIS A 89 8.27 2.45 1.52
C HIS A 89 7.02 1.86 2.15
N ASP A 90 6.58 2.46 3.26
CA ASP A 90 5.23 2.20 3.77
C ASP A 90 4.20 2.93 2.91
N THR A 91 3.01 2.36 2.83
CA THR A 91 1.88 2.94 2.12
C THR A 91 0.78 3.35 3.09
N ARG A 92 -0.05 4.31 2.68
CA ARG A 92 -1.27 4.72 3.37
C ARG A 92 -2.41 4.72 2.36
N ILE A 93 -3.52 4.08 2.71
CA ILE A 93 -4.73 4.02 1.88
C ILE A 93 -5.80 4.85 2.57
N GLU A 94 -6.42 5.77 1.84
CA GLU A 94 -7.51 6.63 2.31
C GLU A 94 -8.78 6.35 1.51
N MET A 95 -9.90 6.23 2.22
CA MET A 95 -11.24 6.10 1.66
C MET A 95 -12.24 6.87 2.51
N ASP A 96 -13.26 7.45 1.86
CA ASP A 96 -14.43 8.01 2.52
C ASP A 96 -15.52 6.95 2.76
N GLU A 97 -16.59 7.33 3.44
CA GLU A 97 -17.83 6.56 3.48
C GLU A 97 -18.65 6.80 2.19
N PHE A 98 -19.45 5.81 1.80
CA PHE A 98 -20.20 5.84 0.54
C PHE A 98 -21.68 5.62 0.78
N ASP A 99 -22.48 6.15 -0.13
CA ASP A 99 -23.89 5.83 -0.27
C ASP A 99 -24.11 5.05 -1.56
N GLY A 100 -24.88 3.97 -1.48
CA GLY A 100 -25.21 3.10 -2.62
C GLY A 100 -26.72 2.83 -2.72
N LEU A 101 -27.17 2.54 -3.93
CA LEU A 101 -28.53 2.09 -4.17
C LEU A 101 -28.57 0.61 -4.48
N LEU A 102 -29.60 -0.06 -3.98
CA LEU A 102 -29.87 -1.46 -4.33
C LEU A 102 -30.03 -1.59 -5.84
N ASN A 103 -29.48 -2.68 -6.42
CA ASN A 103 -29.51 -2.96 -7.85
C ASN A 103 -28.87 -1.88 -8.74
N SER A 104 -27.83 -1.24 -8.23
CA SER A 104 -27.03 -0.23 -8.95
C SER A 104 -25.54 -0.46 -8.79
N THR A 105 -24.75 0.29 -9.54
CA THR A 105 -23.28 0.33 -9.40
C THR A 105 -22.85 1.62 -8.70
N THR A 106 -22.09 1.48 -7.61
CA THR A 106 -21.52 2.61 -6.87
C THR A 106 -20.01 2.65 -7.10
N PRO A 107 -19.45 3.78 -7.57
CA PRO A 107 -18.00 3.91 -7.68
C PRO A 107 -17.40 4.09 -6.29
N ILE A 108 -16.56 3.15 -5.88
CA ILE A 108 -15.76 3.24 -4.66
C ILE A 108 -14.41 3.86 -5.02
N THR A 109 -14.13 5.02 -4.45
CA THR A 109 -12.91 5.79 -4.72
C THR A 109 -12.04 5.88 -3.47
N GLY A 110 -10.76 6.01 -3.68
CA GLY A 110 -9.80 6.25 -2.62
C GLY A 110 -8.44 6.62 -3.18
N PHE A 111 -7.47 6.82 -2.29
CA PHE A 111 -6.13 7.25 -2.64
C PHE A 111 -5.09 6.39 -1.94
N VAL A 112 -3.95 6.20 -2.59
CA VAL A 112 -2.78 5.55 -2.00
C VAL A 112 -1.59 6.49 -2.06
N TYR A 113 -0.97 6.70 -0.89
CA TYR A 113 0.19 7.55 -0.70
C TYR A 113 1.33 6.80 -0.01
N ASP A 114 2.55 7.29 -0.16
CA ASP A 114 3.67 6.92 0.70
C ASP A 114 3.69 7.77 2.00
N LYS A 115 4.66 7.50 2.89
CA LYS A 115 4.84 8.28 4.14
C LYS A 115 5.18 9.76 3.95
N ALA A 116 5.62 10.15 2.75
CA ALA A 116 5.94 11.53 2.40
C ALA A 116 4.76 12.23 1.68
N ASP A 117 3.55 11.65 1.76
CA ASP A 117 2.32 12.12 1.10
C ASP A 117 2.43 12.20 -0.43
N ARG A 118 3.34 11.44 -1.05
CA ARG A 118 3.45 11.35 -2.49
C ARG A 118 2.47 10.30 -3.01
N PRO A 119 1.66 10.62 -4.04
CA PRO A 119 0.75 9.67 -4.64
C PRO A 119 1.51 8.53 -5.31
N ILE A 120 0.97 7.31 -5.24
CA ILE A 120 1.60 6.14 -5.82
C ILE A 120 0.75 5.62 -6.98
N GLU A 121 1.31 5.66 -8.19
CA GLU A 121 0.70 5.16 -9.42
C GLU A 121 0.92 3.66 -9.60
N GLY A 122 -0.03 2.98 -10.26
CA GLY A 122 0.11 1.61 -10.75
C GLY A 122 0.00 0.53 -9.68
N LEU A 123 -0.47 0.84 -8.47
CA LEU A 123 -0.69 -0.17 -7.43
C LEU A 123 -2.01 -0.91 -7.66
N ASN A 124 -1.95 -2.25 -7.61
CA ASN A 124 -3.14 -3.09 -7.60
C ASN A 124 -3.73 -3.11 -6.18
N VAL A 125 -4.94 -2.60 -6.05
CA VAL A 125 -5.72 -2.62 -4.81
C VAL A 125 -6.91 -3.55 -4.96
N ARG A 126 -7.32 -4.20 -3.87
CA ARG A 126 -8.43 -5.15 -3.84
C ARG A 126 -9.49 -4.69 -2.88
N LEU A 127 -10.70 -4.49 -3.39
CA LEU A 127 -11.90 -4.17 -2.62
C LEU A 127 -12.64 -5.45 -2.24
N VAL A 128 -13.05 -5.54 -0.98
CA VAL A 128 -13.96 -6.55 -0.47
C VAL A 128 -15.10 -5.86 0.28
N MET A 129 -16.35 -6.23 0.00
CA MET A 129 -17.50 -5.84 0.81
C MET A 129 -17.88 -7.01 1.71
N ASN A 130 -17.83 -6.80 3.03
CA ASN A 130 -18.24 -7.80 4.01
C ASN A 130 -19.72 -7.57 4.36
N SER A 131 -20.57 -8.49 3.95
CA SER A 131 -21.97 -8.51 4.33
C SER A 131 -22.19 -9.57 5.42
N ASN A 132 -22.60 -9.13 6.61
CA ASN A 132 -22.89 -10.05 7.73
C ASN A 132 -24.19 -10.87 7.55
N PHE A 133 -24.88 -10.75 6.42
CA PHE A 133 -26.28 -11.17 6.33
C PHE A 133 -26.64 -12.13 5.18
N LEU A 134 -25.69 -12.50 4.32
CA LEU A 134 -25.94 -13.52 3.30
C LEU A 134 -24.91 -14.63 3.44
N PRO A 135 -25.28 -15.82 3.93
CA PRO A 135 -24.31 -16.90 4.16
C PRO A 135 -23.67 -17.45 2.88
N ASP A 136 -24.15 -17.10 1.69
CA ASP A 136 -23.72 -17.71 0.43
C ASP A 136 -23.37 -16.70 -0.70
N SER A 137 -23.42 -15.40 -0.46
CA SER A 137 -22.94 -14.41 -1.45
C SER A 137 -21.71 -13.68 -0.89
N GLU A 138 -20.56 -14.32 -0.99
CA GLU A 138 -19.31 -13.61 -0.97
C GLU A 138 -19.32 -12.63 -2.14
N PHE A 139 -19.36 -11.33 -1.86
CA PHE A 139 -18.99 -10.36 -2.88
C PHE A 139 -17.57 -10.70 -3.31
N LEU A 140 -17.41 -11.14 -4.53
CA LEU A 140 -16.11 -11.47 -5.07
C LEU A 140 -15.22 -10.24 -4.96
N PRO A 141 -13.97 -10.41 -4.53
CA PRO A 141 -13.02 -9.31 -4.50
C PRO A 141 -12.93 -8.65 -5.88
N ILE A 142 -12.96 -7.31 -5.89
CA ILE A 142 -12.83 -6.51 -7.12
C ILE A 142 -11.49 -5.80 -7.08
N ASP A 143 -10.70 -5.98 -8.14
CA ASP A 143 -9.39 -5.34 -8.25
C ASP A 143 -9.51 -3.98 -8.95
N GLY A 144 -8.70 -3.02 -8.50
CA GLY A 144 -8.52 -1.71 -9.09
C GLY A 144 -7.05 -1.36 -9.17
N VAL A 145 -6.72 -0.31 -9.93
CA VAL A 145 -5.35 0.18 -10.10
C VAL A 145 -5.33 1.67 -9.83
N THR A 146 -4.31 2.15 -9.12
CA THR A 146 -4.13 3.59 -8.87
C THR A 146 -3.61 4.32 -10.09
N ASP A 147 -4.12 5.53 -10.34
CA ASP A 147 -3.66 6.45 -11.40
C ASP A 147 -2.46 7.30 -10.94
N SER A 148 -2.03 8.25 -11.79
CA SER A 148 -0.91 9.17 -11.51
C SER A 148 -1.11 10.09 -10.30
N ASN A 149 -2.35 10.23 -9.81
CA ASN A 149 -2.67 10.96 -8.59
C ASN A 149 -2.79 10.03 -7.36
N GLY A 150 -2.46 8.75 -7.52
CA GLY A 150 -2.66 7.72 -6.50
C GLY A 150 -4.12 7.34 -6.30
N GLN A 151 -5.05 7.81 -7.15
CA GLN A 151 -6.47 7.54 -7.03
C GLN A 151 -6.83 6.19 -7.65
N PHE A 152 -7.62 5.39 -6.96
CA PHE A 152 -8.32 4.26 -7.54
C PHE A 152 -9.83 4.51 -7.59
N THR A 153 -10.51 3.88 -8.56
CA THR A 153 -11.96 3.87 -8.70
C THR A 153 -12.39 2.45 -9.03
N ILE A 154 -13.17 1.84 -8.15
CA ILE A 154 -13.63 0.46 -8.28
C ILE A 154 -15.17 0.47 -8.36
N PRO A 155 -15.77 0.01 -9.47
CA PRO A 155 -17.24 -0.09 -9.60
C PRO A 155 -17.75 -1.26 -8.74
N LEU A 156 -18.43 -0.95 -7.65
CA LEU A 156 -19.09 -1.94 -6.79
C LEU A 156 -20.54 -2.11 -7.26
N GLU A 157 -20.85 -3.29 -7.79
CA GLU A 157 -22.24 -3.67 -8.08
C GLU A 157 -22.94 -4.09 -6.79
N VAL A 158 -24.08 -3.47 -6.49
CA VAL A 158 -24.93 -3.80 -5.34
C VAL A 158 -26.09 -4.66 -5.83
N PRO A 159 -26.03 -6.01 -5.69
CA PRO A 159 -27.06 -6.89 -6.26
C PRO A 159 -28.42 -6.74 -5.57
N PHE A 160 -29.47 -7.10 -6.30
CA PHE A 160 -30.80 -7.28 -5.71
C PHE A 160 -30.74 -8.36 -4.61
N GLY A 161 -31.24 -8.04 -3.41
CA GLY A 161 -31.19 -8.95 -2.27
C GLY A 161 -30.08 -8.59 -1.25
N THR A 162 -29.23 -7.62 -1.55
CA THR A 162 -28.36 -7.02 -0.53
C THR A 162 -29.23 -6.36 0.54
N ASN A 163 -28.91 -6.57 1.82
CA ASN A 163 -29.64 -5.92 2.91
C ASN A 163 -29.42 -4.41 2.87
N LEU A 164 -30.46 -3.66 3.26
CA LEU A 164 -30.36 -2.21 3.42
C LEU A 164 -29.57 -1.86 4.70
N GLY A 165 -28.90 -0.72 4.69
CA GLY A 165 -28.12 -0.22 5.81
C GLY A 165 -26.61 -0.29 5.58
N TYR A 166 -25.83 -0.25 6.67
CA TYR A 166 -24.38 -0.21 6.62
C TYR A 166 -23.74 -1.57 6.34
N HIS A 167 -22.78 -1.57 5.40
CA HIS A 167 -21.89 -2.68 5.10
C HIS A 167 -20.45 -2.23 5.19
N ASN A 168 -19.56 -3.10 5.69
CA ASN A 168 -18.14 -2.80 5.77
C ASN A 168 -17.47 -3.03 4.42
N LEU A 169 -16.63 -2.07 4.05
CA LEU A 169 -15.72 -2.15 2.92
C LEU A 169 -14.30 -2.30 3.43
N SER A 170 -13.50 -3.13 2.79
CA SER A 170 -12.07 -3.24 3.04
C SER A 170 -11.34 -3.12 1.71
N VAL A 171 -10.32 -2.25 1.67
CA VAL A 171 -9.39 -2.17 0.54
C VAL A 171 -8.01 -2.56 1.01
N THR A 172 -7.39 -3.47 0.28
CA THR A 172 -6.07 -4.02 0.60
C THR A 172 -5.13 -3.87 -0.59
N PHE A 173 -3.92 -3.42 -0.31
CA PHE A 173 -2.76 -3.55 -1.17
C PHE A 173 -1.85 -4.64 -0.58
N ALA A 174 -1.56 -5.69 -1.34
CA ALA A 174 -0.83 -6.86 -0.85
C ALA A 174 0.69 -6.64 -0.66
N GLY A 175 1.18 -5.46 -1.06
CA GLY A 175 2.61 -5.17 -1.10
C GLY A 175 3.28 -5.66 -2.39
N ASN A 176 4.45 -5.11 -2.67
CA ASN A 176 5.32 -5.51 -3.79
C ASN A 176 6.79 -5.35 -3.40
N ASN A 177 7.71 -5.31 -4.37
CA ASN A 177 9.14 -5.13 -4.10
C ASN A 177 9.49 -3.74 -3.58
N GLU A 178 8.66 -2.73 -3.80
CA GLU A 178 8.92 -1.31 -3.50
C GLU A 178 8.13 -0.81 -2.29
N TYR A 179 6.97 -1.42 -2.03
CA TYR A 179 6.01 -0.97 -1.03
C TYR A 179 5.57 -2.08 -0.10
N HIS A 180 5.40 -1.75 1.18
CA HIS A 180 4.82 -2.67 2.15
C HIS A 180 3.31 -2.83 1.93
N LEU A 181 2.78 -3.99 2.35
CA LEU A 181 1.33 -4.23 2.37
C LEU A 181 0.63 -3.19 3.27
N ASN A 182 -0.59 -2.82 2.88
CA ASN A 182 -1.47 -2.00 3.71
C ASN A 182 -2.93 -2.32 3.44
N SER A 183 -3.79 -2.01 4.40
CA SER A 183 -5.23 -2.14 4.26
C SER A 183 -5.93 -1.02 5.01
N THR A 184 -7.11 -0.63 4.52
CA THR A 184 -8.00 0.31 5.20
C THR A 184 -9.42 -0.20 5.14
N GLU A 185 -10.25 0.24 6.10
CA GLU A 185 -11.66 -0.09 6.18
C GLU A 185 -12.50 1.19 6.09
N SER A 186 -13.68 1.07 5.47
CA SER A 186 -14.70 2.10 5.40
C SER A 186 -16.07 1.45 5.38
N ARG A 187 -17.12 2.24 5.09
CA ARG A 187 -18.50 1.76 5.07
C ARG A 187 -19.25 2.29 3.86
N ILE A 188 -20.21 1.49 3.39
CA ILE A 188 -21.21 1.92 2.44
C ILE A 188 -22.59 1.76 3.06
N PHE A 189 -23.45 2.78 2.92
CA PHE A 189 -24.84 2.75 3.33
C PHE A 189 -25.71 2.43 2.12
N ILE A 190 -26.34 1.25 2.10
CA ILE A 190 -27.18 0.81 1.00
C ILE A 190 -28.63 1.21 1.26
N MET A 191 -29.21 1.93 0.29
CA MET A 191 -30.58 2.39 0.28
C MET A 191 -31.39 1.64 -0.77
N GLY A 192 -32.70 1.54 -0.53
CA GLY A 192 -33.67 1.02 -1.48
C GLY A 192 -34.58 2.15 -2.00
N GLU A 193 -35.02 2.01 -3.23
CA GLU A 193 -36.05 2.90 -3.79
C GLU A 193 -37.43 2.52 -3.26
N THR A 194 -38.29 3.52 -3.06
CA THR A 194 -39.69 3.33 -2.70
C THR A 194 -40.60 3.85 -3.81
N GLN A 195 -41.70 3.14 -4.04
CA GLN A 195 -42.70 3.53 -5.01
C GLN A 195 -44.08 3.59 -4.33
N ILE A 196 -44.79 4.70 -4.51
CA ILE A 196 -46.19 4.84 -4.08
C ILE A 196 -47.11 4.48 -5.29
N ILE A 197 -47.90 3.42 -5.15
CA ILE A 197 -48.85 3.04 -6.15
C ILE A 197 -50.25 3.43 -5.67
N LEU A 198 -50.92 4.32 -6.41
CA LEU A 198 -52.29 4.72 -6.16
C LEU A 198 -53.20 3.97 -7.11
N SER A 199 -54.17 3.27 -6.57
CA SER A 199 -55.23 2.61 -7.36
C SER A 199 -56.57 3.26 -7.09
N ILE A 200 -57.25 3.74 -8.12
CA ILE A 200 -58.64 4.26 -8.09
C ILE A 200 -59.52 3.39 -8.96
N PRO A 201 -60.80 3.21 -8.61
CA PRO A 201 -61.74 2.51 -9.48
C PRO A 201 -61.86 3.20 -10.84
N SER A 202 -62.00 2.43 -11.91
CA SER A 202 -62.16 2.96 -13.27
C SER A 202 -63.46 3.72 -13.48
N THR A 203 -64.42 3.53 -12.58
CA THR A 203 -65.73 4.23 -12.56
C THR A 203 -66.04 4.68 -11.17
N LEU A 204 -66.36 5.95 -11.01
CA LEU A 204 -66.88 6.55 -9.77
C LEU A 204 -68.36 6.82 -9.90
N GLU A 205 -69.18 6.22 -9.02
CA GLU A 205 -70.59 6.55 -8.96
C GLU A 205 -70.85 7.81 -8.12
N TYR A 206 -71.75 8.65 -8.53
CA TYR A 206 -72.08 9.86 -7.80
C TYR A 206 -72.64 9.52 -6.40
N GLN A 207 -72.03 10.13 -5.37
CA GLN A 207 -72.34 9.95 -3.93
C GLN A 207 -71.84 8.66 -3.25
N GLN A 208 -70.96 7.84 -3.87
CA GLN A 208 -70.30 6.75 -3.16
C GLN A 208 -69.05 7.23 -2.47
N ALA A 209 -68.83 6.80 -1.19
CA ALA A 209 -67.58 6.99 -0.50
C ALA A 209 -66.58 5.90 -0.93
N TYR A 210 -65.44 6.28 -1.44
CA TYR A 210 -64.35 5.36 -1.83
C TYR A 210 -63.22 5.37 -0.81
N SER A 211 -62.75 4.19 -0.43
CA SER A 211 -61.55 4.03 0.34
C SER A 211 -60.39 3.61 -0.58
N GLY A 212 -59.31 4.40 -0.62
CA GLY A 212 -58.09 4.04 -1.34
C GLY A 212 -57.15 3.27 -0.44
N HIS A 213 -56.40 2.34 -1.02
CA HIS A 213 -55.30 1.66 -0.35
C HIS A 213 -53.96 2.19 -0.88
N ILE A 214 -53.05 2.58 0.01
CA ILE A 214 -51.71 2.97 -0.32
C ILE A 214 -50.80 1.80 0.08
N TYR A 215 -50.03 1.28 -0.87
CA TYR A 215 -48.98 0.29 -0.62
C TYR A 215 -47.64 1.00 -0.59
N LEU A 216 -46.87 0.83 0.49
CA LEU A 216 -45.51 1.34 0.69
C LEU A 216 -44.52 0.20 0.47
#